data_2721f5357421e08490bea0e9447ef728
#
_entry.id   2721f5357421e08490bea0e9447ef728
#
_cell.length_a   1.000
_cell.length_b   1.000
_cell.length_c   1.000
_cell.angle_alpha   90.00
_cell.angle_beta   90.00
_cell.angle_gamma   90.00
#
_symmetry.space_group_name_H-M   'P 1'
#
loop_
_entity.id
_entity.type
_entity.pdbx_description
1 polymer ?
#
loop_
_entity_poly.entity_id
_entity_poly.type
_entity_poly.pdbx_seq_one_letter_code
_entity_poly.pdbx_strand_id
1 'polypeptide(L)'
;MENLVHGGDWAGYRAQFGRDALDFSANVSPLGLPEGVAKAITAALPTADRYPDPLCRELRAKLALHEGVPADHILCGNGAADLIFRLVWAKKPRRALVTAPTFAEYAAALETVGCTVERFILQAADDFAVPESFLSAIDDRVDLVFLCQPNNPTGQLTPPDLVARILQRCTACGALLVLDECFLDFLPDHAQLTAKPLLGSGDLLILKAFTKLYGMAGVRLGYALSADTALLDAMQHTGQPWAVSSLAQAAGLAALDETAYVEQVRALIAAQRPLLASGLRALGLRVLDGRANYLLFQGPETLGETLRQKGVVLRSCANYPGLDGSWYRTAVRTAAENEQLLQTLSEVFS
;
A
#
# COMPACT_ATOMS: atom_id res chain seq x y z
N MET A 1 -24.18 3.39 10.83
CA MET A 1 -23.01 2.55 10.46
C MET A 1 -21.78 3.45 10.50
N GLU A 2 -20.76 3.08 11.24
CA GLU A 2 -19.49 3.80 11.18
C GLU A 2 -18.97 3.75 9.73
N ASN A 3 -18.62 4.90 9.17
CA ASN A 3 -18.01 4.98 7.85
C ASN A 3 -16.60 4.40 7.93
N LEU A 4 -16.44 3.13 7.58
CA LEU A 4 -15.13 2.49 7.50
C LEU A 4 -14.27 3.16 6.41
N VAL A 5 -13.12 3.64 6.83
CA VAL A 5 -12.18 4.36 5.95
C VAL A 5 -11.49 3.42 4.96
N HIS A 6 -11.46 2.10 5.23
CA HIS A 6 -10.74 1.09 4.45
C HIS A 6 -11.64 -0.03 3.93
N GLY A 7 -11.15 -0.76 2.90
CA GLY A 7 -11.75 -2.02 2.45
C GLY A 7 -11.33 -3.21 3.33
N GLY A 8 -11.91 -4.40 3.06
CA GLY A 8 -11.58 -5.64 3.75
C GLY A 8 -12.40 -5.90 5.01
N ASP A 9 -13.56 -5.26 5.16
CA ASP A 9 -14.49 -5.50 6.28
C ASP A 9 -15.35 -6.76 6.04
N TRP A 10 -14.69 -7.90 5.95
CA TRP A 10 -15.37 -9.19 5.80
C TRP A 10 -16.22 -9.56 7.02
N ALA A 11 -15.78 -9.18 8.23
CA ALA A 11 -16.49 -9.48 9.47
C ALA A 11 -17.81 -8.71 9.57
N GLY A 12 -17.81 -7.41 9.27
CA GLY A 12 -19.02 -6.59 9.22
C GLY A 12 -19.99 -7.05 8.11
N TYR A 13 -19.46 -7.44 6.95
CA TYR A 13 -20.28 -8.02 5.90
C TYR A 13 -20.97 -9.32 6.36
N ARG A 14 -20.22 -10.26 6.94
CA ARG A 14 -20.75 -11.53 7.47
C ARG A 14 -21.78 -11.30 8.57
N ALA A 15 -21.54 -10.33 9.47
CA ALA A 15 -22.50 -9.97 10.51
C ALA A 15 -23.82 -9.45 9.95
N GLN A 16 -23.76 -8.66 8.85
CA GLN A 16 -24.93 -8.07 8.23
C GLN A 16 -25.74 -9.07 7.37
N PHE A 17 -25.06 -9.93 6.60
CA PHE A 17 -25.68 -10.75 5.56
C PHE A 17 -25.68 -12.26 5.88
N GLY A 18 -25.05 -12.70 6.98
CA GLY A 18 -24.96 -14.11 7.36
C GLY A 18 -24.12 -15.00 6.42
N ARG A 19 -23.37 -14.39 5.50
CA ARG A 19 -22.53 -15.07 4.49
C ARG A 19 -21.29 -14.26 4.18
N ASP A 20 -20.29 -14.87 3.56
CA ASP A 20 -19.13 -14.18 3.04
C ASP A 20 -19.43 -13.48 1.71
N ALA A 21 -18.75 -12.37 1.47
CA ALA A 21 -18.78 -11.68 0.17
C ALA A 21 -17.61 -12.14 -0.70
N LEU A 22 -17.77 -11.98 -2.00
CA LEU A 22 -16.67 -11.89 -2.92
C LEU A 22 -16.05 -10.48 -2.79
N ASP A 23 -14.93 -10.40 -2.06
CA ASP A 23 -14.34 -9.10 -1.65
C ASP A 23 -13.27 -8.63 -2.63
N PHE A 24 -13.58 -7.58 -3.39
CA PHE A 24 -12.67 -6.83 -4.25
C PHE A 24 -12.17 -5.53 -3.60
N SER A 25 -12.56 -5.23 -2.37
CA SER A 25 -12.20 -3.98 -1.69
C SER A 25 -10.78 -3.98 -1.12
N ALA A 26 -10.23 -5.18 -0.84
CA ALA A 26 -8.89 -5.37 -0.28
C ALA A 26 -7.87 -5.76 -1.37
N ASN A 27 -6.81 -4.98 -1.51
CA ASN A 27 -5.77 -5.18 -2.54
C ASN A 27 -4.65 -6.11 -2.05
N VAL A 28 -4.99 -7.33 -1.71
CA VAL A 28 -4.05 -8.39 -1.31
C VAL A 28 -3.88 -9.42 -2.41
N SER A 29 -2.82 -10.21 -2.35
CA SER A 29 -2.61 -11.32 -3.30
C SER A 29 -3.83 -12.23 -3.38
N PRO A 30 -4.35 -12.52 -4.58
CA PRO A 30 -5.50 -13.41 -4.76
C PRO A 30 -5.17 -14.88 -4.50
N LEU A 31 -3.89 -15.25 -4.41
CA LEU A 31 -3.44 -16.60 -4.10
C LEU A 31 -3.46 -16.92 -2.59
N GLY A 32 -3.78 -15.91 -1.75
CA GLY A 32 -3.81 -16.07 -0.29
C GLY A 32 -2.42 -16.17 0.34
N LEU A 33 -2.37 -16.75 1.55
CA LEU A 33 -1.12 -16.91 2.29
C LEU A 33 -0.28 -18.06 1.69
N PRO A 34 1.03 -17.86 1.39
CA PRO A 34 1.90 -18.92 0.90
C PRO A 34 1.98 -20.11 1.87
N GLU A 35 2.08 -21.33 1.34
CA GLU A 35 2.11 -22.53 2.16
C GLU A 35 3.31 -22.57 3.12
N GLY A 36 4.50 -22.16 2.67
CA GLY A 36 5.70 -22.09 3.50
C GLY A 36 5.56 -21.09 4.64
N VAL A 37 4.88 -19.94 4.38
CA VAL A 37 4.55 -18.95 5.42
C VAL A 37 3.59 -19.54 6.45
N ALA A 38 2.52 -20.24 6.02
CA ALA A 38 1.58 -20.88 6.93
C ALA A 38 2.27 -21.93 7.82
N LYS A 39 3.16 -22.75 7.24
CA LYS A 39 3.97 -23.72 7.97
C LYS A 39 4.89 -23.06 8.99
N ALA A 40 5.56 -21.96 8.61
CA ALA A 40 6.46 -21.23 9.51
C ALA A 40 5.72 -20.62 10.70
N ILE A 41 4.53 -20.02 10.47
CA ILE A 41 3.66 -19.53 11.56
C ILE A 41 3.29 -20.68 12.51
N THR A 42 2.85 -21.81 11.96
CA THR A 42 2.45 -22.97 12.77
C THR A 42 3.62 -23.50 13.59
N ALA A 43 4.82 -23.57 13.00
CA ALA A 43 6.03 -24.02 13.69
C ALA A 43 6.49 -23.03 14.78
N ALA A 44 6.18 -21.75 14.65
CA ALA A 44 6.50 -20.73 15.64
C ALA A 44 5.53 -20.66 16.81
N LEU A 45 4.30 -21.25 16.73
CA LEU A 45 3.29 -21.21 17.80
C LEU A 45 3.83 -21.66 19.17
N PRO A 46 4.66 -22.72 19.31
CA PRO A 46 5.22 -23.12 20.60
C PRO A 46 6.13 -22.10 21.28
N THR A 47 6.55 -21.04 20.54
CA THR A 47 7.39 -19.97 21.09
C THR A 47 6.59 -18.71 21.46
N ALA A 48 5.26 -18.75 21.30
CA ALA A 48 4.38 -17.61 21.56
C ALA A 48 4.30 -17.20 23.05
N ASP A 49 4.81 -18.03 23.96
CA ASP A 49 4.98 -17.77 25.39
C ASP A 49 6.16 -16.83 25.70
N ARG A 50 6.95 -16.47 24.69
CA ARG A 50 8.15 -15.63 24.83
C ARG A 50 7.95 -14.31 24.08
N TYR A 51 8.53 -13.23 24.62
CA TYR A 51 8.61 -11.97 23.88
C TYR A 51 9.40 -12.15 22.60
N PRO A 52 8.97 -11.53 21.47
CA PRO A 52 9.71 -11.58 20.22
C PRO A 52 11.04 -10.80 20.33
N ASP A 53 11.95 -11.02 19.38
CA ASP A 53 13.13 -10.16 19.26
C ASP A 53 12.71 -8.72 18.96
N PRO A 54 12.93 -7.75 19.90
CA PRO A 54 12.47 -6.37 19.73
C PRO A 54 13.15 -5.63 18.57
N LEU A 55 14.29 -6.13 18.11
CA LEU A 55 15.07 -5.56 17.00
C LEU A 55 14.89 -6.33 15.69
N CYS A 56 14.12 -7.42 15.67
CA CYS A 56 13.91 -8.28 14.49
C CYS A 56 15.25 -8.66 13.79
N ARG A 57 16.28 -9.01 14.56
CA ARG A 57 17.67 -9.14 14.07
C ARG A 57 17.80 -10.11 12.90
N GLU A 58 17.22 -11.30 13.02
CA GLU A 58 17.27 -12.33 11.99
C GLU A 58 16.51 -11.88 10.73
N LEU A 59 15.30 -11.32 10.91
CA LEU A 59 14.50 -10.80 9.80
C LEU A 59 15.22 -9.63 9.10
N ARG A 60 15.79 -8.68 9.84
CA ARG A 60 16.56 -7.57 9.27
C ARG A 60 17.79 -8.04 8.50
N ALA A 61 18.50 -9.05 9.01
CA ALA A 61 19.65 -9.63 8.30
C ALA A 61 19.23 -10.27 6.97
N LYS A 62 18.10 -11.01 6.94
CA LYS A 62 17.57 -11.61 5.72
C LYS A 62 17.03 -10.55 4.75
N LEU A 63 16.33 -9.53 5.26
CA LEU A 63 15.88 -8.38 4.46
C LEU A 63 17.06 -7.62 3.85
N ALA A 64 18.17 -7.45 4.58
CA ALA A 64 19.37 -6.78 4.08
C ALA A 64 19.93 -7.48 2.83
N LEU A 65 19.96 -8.81 2.84
CA LEU A 65 20.35 -9.61 1.68
C LEU A 65 19.35 -9.50 0.52
N HIS A 66 18.04 -9.54 0.84
CA HIS A 66 16.97 -9.46 -0.15
C HIS A 66 16.91 -8.09 -0.83
N GLU A 67 17.05 -7.01 -0.05
CA GLU A 67 16.95 -5.65 -0.56
C GLU A 67 18.29 -5.11 -1.10
N GLY A 68 19.41 -5.74 -0.75
CA GLY A 68 20.74 -5.29 -1.12
C GLY A 68 21.18 -4.01 -0.38
N VAL A 69 20.76 -3.85 0.87
CA VAL A 69 21.07 -2.69 1.72
C VAL A 69 21.64 -3.17 3.07
N PRO A 70 22.39 -2.32 3.81
CA PRO A 70 22.84 -2.65 5.17
C PRO A 70 21.68 -2.94 6.12
N ALA A 71 21.84 -3.86 7.07
CA ALA A 71 20.79 -4.22 8.02
C ALA A 71 20.39 -3.07 8.97
N ASP A 72 21.28 -2.13 9.25
CA ASP A 72 21.00 -0.93 10.02
C ASP A 72 20.20 0.14 9.23
N HIS A 73 20.08 0.00 7.91
CA HIS A 73 19.19 0.78 7.07
C HIS A 73 17.74 0.27 7.06
N ILE A 74 17.41 -0.75 7.88
CA ILE A 74 16.10 -1.40 7.90
C ILE A 74 15.45 -1.29 9.27
N LEU A 75 14.19 -0.86 9.32
CA LEU A 75 13.34 -0.90 10.49
C LEU A 75 12.08 -1.73 10.20
N CYS A 76 11.84 -2.80 10.97
CA CYS A 76 10.61 -3.58 10.88
C CYS A 76 9.51 -2.97 11.76
N GLY A 77 8.25 -3.10 11.32
CA GLY A 77 7.06 -2.60 12.02
C GLY A 77 5.83 -3.49 11.85
N ASN A 78 4.80 -3.21 12.62
CA ASN A 78 3.50 -3.89 12.59
C ASN A 78 2.68 -3.49 11.35
N GLY A 79 3.21 -3.76 10.16
CA GLY A 79 2.76 -3.24 8.88
C GLY A 79 3.31 -1.84 8.59
N ALA A 80 3.21 -1.40 7.32
CA ALA A 80 3.67 -0.08 6.93
C ALA A 80 2.92 1.06 7.65
N ALA A 81 1.65 0.86 8.01
CA ALA A 81 0.88 1.85 8.76
C ALA A 81 1.52 2.20 10.12
N ASP A 82 2.00 1.20 10.88
CA ASP A 82 2.74 1.43 12.13
C ASP A 82 3.98 2.33 11.89
N LEU A 83 4.71 2.06 10.81
CA LEU A 83 5.90 2.83 10.46
C LEU A 83 5.59 4.28 10.04
N ILE A 84 4.45 4.52 9.40
CA ILE A 84 3.96 5.87 9.08
C ILE A 84 3.74 6.66 10.37
N PHE A 85 3.01 6.08 11.34
CA PHE A 85 2.75 6.72 12.63
C PHE A 85 4.06 6.97 13.41
N ARG A 86 4.96 5.97 13.49
CA ARG A 86 6.27 6.11 14.13
C ARG A 86 7.10 7.23 13.52
N LEU A 87 7.14 7.31 12.19
CA LEU A 87 7.83 8.38 11.48
C LEU A 87 7.30 9.75 11.88
N VAL A 88 5.97 9.91 11.81
CA VAL A 88 5.33 11.18 12.13
C VAL A 88 5.57 11.59 13.59
N TRP A 89 5.52 10.64 14.53
CA TRP A 89 5.83 10.91 15.95
C TRP A 89 7.32 11.18 16.19
N ALA A 90 8.22 10.58 15.43
CA ALA A 90 9.65 10.84 15.52
C ALA A 90 10.04 12.23 14.98
N LYS A 91 9.48 12.60 13.81
CA LYS A 91 9.80 13.85 13.11
C LYS A 91 9.00 15.04 13.62
N LYS A 92 7.74 14.83 14.06
CA LYS A 92 6.79 15.89 14.47
C LYS A 92 6.75 17.04 13.46
N PRO A 93 6.47 16.76 12.19
CA PRO A 93 6.47 17.80 11.15
C PRO A 93 5.39 18.83 11.45
N ARG A 94 5.67 20.10 11.15
CA ARG A 94 4.70 21.19 11.27
C ARG A 94 3.83 21.30 10.03
N ARG A 95 4.40 21.01 8.87
CA ARG A 95 3.73 21.06 7.56
C ARG A 95 4.20 19.89 6.70
N ALA A 96 3.23 19.19 6.11
CA ALA A 96 3.49 18.09 5.19
C ALA A 96 2.69 18.24 3.91
N LEU A 97 3.27 17.80 2.79
CA LEU A 97 2.65 17.78 1.50
C LEU A 97 2.29 16.33 1.13
N VAL A 98 1.04 16.10 0.73
CA VAL A 98 0.55 14.82 0.22
C VAL A 98 -0.15 15.05 -1.12
N THR A 99 -0.09 14.08 -2.04
CA THR A 99 -0.97 14.10 -3.22
C THR A 99 -2.41 13.77 -2.81
N ALA A 100 -3.38 14.18 -3.61
CA ALA A 100 -4.79 13.80 -3.43
C ALA A 100 -5.44 13.55 -4.80
N PRO A 101 -6.04 12.35 -5.00
CA PRO A 101 -6.26 11.28 -4.02
C PRO A 101 -5.00 10.48 -3.71
N THR A 102 -4.85 10.04 -2.44
CA THR A 102 -3.82 9.10 -2.00
C THR A 102 -4.25 8.36 -0.73
N PHE A 103 -3.40 7.49 -0.18
CA PHE A 103 -3.71 6.68 0.99
C PHE A 103 -4.00 7.55 2.23
N ALA A 104 -5.13 7.28 2.88
CA ALA A 104 -5.67 8.14 3.94
C ALA A 104 -4.79 8.21 5.20
N GLU A 105 -4.02 7.13 5.48
CA GLU A 105 -3.23 7.04 6.70
C GLU A 105 -2.08 8.05 6.78
N TYR A 106 -1.63 8.63 5.66
CA TYR A 106 -0.64 9.69 5.71
C TYR A 106 -1.20 10.93 6.43
N ALA A 107 -2.37 11.38 6.00
CA ALA A 107 -3.02 12.53 6.65
C ALA A 107 -3.45 12.20 8.08
N ALA A 108 -4.01 11.00 8.32
CA ALA A 108 -4.44 10.57 9.64
C ALA A 108 -3.27 10.56 10.65
N ALA A 109 -2.10 10.03 10.25
CA ALA A 109 -0.92 10.06 11.11
C ALA A 109 -0.43 11.48 11.37
N LEU A 110 -0.34 12.32 10.34
CA LEU A 110 0.10 13.72 10.44
C LEU A 110 -0.80 14.54 11.37
N GLU A 111 -2.10 14.33 11.32
CA GLU A 111 -3.09 15.00 12.17
C GLU A 111 -2.89 14.66 13.66
N THR A 112 -2.35 13.47 14.00
CA THR A 112 -2.09 13.09 15.41
C THR A 112 -1.05 13.95 16.11
N VAL A 113 -0.19 14.63 15.37
CA VAL A 113 0.84 15.54 15.89
C VAL A 113 0.53 17.01 15.62
N GLY A 114 -0.68 17.31 15.14
CA GLY A 114 -1.08 18.70 14.82
C GLY A 114 -0.40 19.27 13.57
N CYS A 115 0.08 18.41 12.68
CA CYS A 115 0.70 18.81 11.44
C CYS A 115 -0.33 19.44 10.47
N THR A 116 0.03 20.54 9.82
CA THR A 116 -0.75 21.09 8.71
C THR A 116 -0.53 20.24 7.46
N VAL A 117 -1.59 19.58 6.97
CA VAL A 117 -1.56 18.72 5.80
C VAL A 117 -1.99 19.51 4.56
N GLU A 118 -1.03 19.81 3.69
CA GLU A 118 -1.30 20.39 2.37
C GLU A 118 -1.56 19.26 1.36
N ARG A 119 -2.61 19.43 0.55
CA ARG A 119 -3.01 18.44 -0.46
C ARG A 119 -2.79 19.01 -1.85
N PHE A 120 -1.92 18.38 -2.61
CA PHE A 120 -1.77 18.66 -4.04
C PHE A 120 -2.82 17.85 -4.81
N ILE A 121 -3.85 18.53 -5.30
CA ILE A 121 -4.98 17.87 -5.98
C ILE A 121 -4.58 17.44 -7.39
N LEU A 122 -4.49 16.14 -7.61
CA LEU A 122 -4.26 15.54 -8.92
C LEU A 122 -5.54 15.60 -9.76
N GLN A 123 -5.40 15.74 -11.07
CA GLN A 123 -6.53 15.99 -11.96
C GLN A 123 -7.00 14.69 -12.64
N ALA A 124 -8.31 14.46 -12.64
CA ALA A 124 -8.91 13.31 -13.33
C ALA A 124 -8.72 13.37 -14.86
N ALA A 125 -8.54 14.57 -15.42
CA ALA A 125 -8.26 14.76 -16.84
C ALA A 125 -6.88 14.20 -17.23
N ASP A 126 -5.93 14.17 -16.29
CA ASP A 126 -4.57 13.65 -16.46
C ASP A 126 -4.42 12.27 -15.81
N ASP A 127 -5.52 11.52 -15.64
CA ASP A 127 -5.61 10.22 -14.98
C ASP A 127 -4.94 10.20 -13.59
N PHE A 128 -4.95 11.33 -12.90
CA PHE A 128 -4.32 11.54 -11.58
C PHE A 128 -2.81 11.28 -11.57
N ALA A 129 -2.11 11.48 -12.68
CA ALA A 129 -0.66 11.46 -12.73
C ALA A 129 -0.06 12.62 -11.92
N VAL A 130 1.10 12.41 -11.31
CA VAL A 130 1.85 13.49 -10.64
C VAL A 130 2.52 14.35 -11.70
N PRO A 131 2.14 15.64 -11.85
CA PRO A 131 2.71 16.51 -12.87
C PRO A 131 4.03 17.16 -12.41
N GLU A 132 4.79 17.69 -13.34
CA GLU A 132 6.01 18.47 -13.08
C GLU A 132 5.79 19.65 -12.12
N SER A 133 4.60 20.26 -12.15
CA SER A 133 4.23 21.36 -11.26
C SER A 133 4.20 20.99 -9.78
N PHE A 134 4.19 19.68 -9.46
CA PHE A 134 4.31 19.19 -8.07
C PHE A 134 5.62 19.67 -7.41
N LEU A 135 6.69 19.80 -8.18
CA LEU A 135 7.97 20.33 -7.69
C LEU A 135 7.86 21.74 -7.10
N SER A 136 6.96 22.56 -7.64
CA SER A 136 6.75 23.93 -7.16
C SER A 136 5.96 24.01 -5.84
N ALA A 137 5.26 22.94 -5.47
CA ALA A 137 4.57 22.85 -4.18
C ALA A 137 5.52 22.47 -3.02
N ILE A 138 6.75 22.05 -3.32
CA ILE A 138 7.77 21.70 -2.32
C ILE A 138 8.64 22.93 -2.09
N ASP A 139 8.45 23.60 -0.94
CA ASP A 139 9.20 24.79 -0.55
C ASP A 139 9.81 24.61 0.87
N ASP A 140 10.50 25.61 1.36
CA ASP A 140 11.19 25.60 2.66
C ASP A 140 10.27 25.55 3.90
N ARG A 141 8.96 25.62 3.70
CA ARG A 141 7.96 25.47 4.75
C ARG A 141 7.51 24.02 4.92
N VAL A 142 7.80 23.13 3.94
CA VAL A 142 7.41 21.72 3.97
C VAL A 142 8.48 20.92 4.69
N ASP A 143 8.09 20.24 5.78
CA ASP A 143 8.98 19.37 6.55
C ASP A 143 8.99 17.93 6.02
N LEU A 144 7.88 17.50 5.35
CA LEU A 144 7.69 16.10 4.93
C LEU A 144 6.79 16.01 3.70
N VAL A 145 7.17 15.15 2.74
CA VAL A 145 6.41 14.86 1.53
C VAL A 145 6.10 13.35 1.49
N PHE A 146 4.81 12.97 1.34
CA PHE A 146 4.43 11.60 1.05
C PHE A 146 4.10 11.41 -0.44
N LEU A 147 4.65 10.36 -1.03
CA LEU A 147 4.35 9.93 -2.38
C LEU A 147 4.14 8.41 -2.41
N CYS A 148 3.00 7.96 -2.92
CA CYS A 148 2.65 6.53 -3.02
C CYS A 148 2.96 5.99 -4.42
N GLN A 149 3.68 4.87 -4.50
CA GLN A 149 4.28 4.37 -5.73
C GLN A 149 4.12 2.83 -5.87
N PRO A 150 3.21 2.31 -6.69
CA PRO A 150 2.08 2.99 -7.37
C PRO A 150 1.09 3.62 -6.40
N ASN A 151 0.47 4.73 -6.81
CA ASN A 151 -0.45 5.46 -5.95
C ASN A 151 -1.74 4.67 -5.67
N ASN A 152 -2.14 4.62 -4.43
CA ASN A 152 -3.44 4.12 -3.99
C ASN A 152 -4.40 5.31 -3.74
N PRO A 153 -5.52 5.48 -4.49
CA PRO A 153 -6.24 4.42 -5.22
C PRO A 153 -6.02 4.37 -6.74
N THR A 154 -5.24 5.27 -7.33
CA THR A 154 -5.22 5.50 -8.78
C THR A 154 -4.42 4.45 -9.56
N GLY A 155 -3.45 3.77 -8.91
CA GLY A 155 -2.53 2.86 -9.55
C GLY A 155 -1.47 3.56 -10.42
N GLN A 156 -1.43 4.88 -10.43
CA GLN A 156 -0.46 5.64 -11.23
C GLN A 156 0.95 5.54 -10.64
N LEU A 157 1.92 5.50 -11.54
CA LEU A 157 3.35 5.58 -11.22
C LEU A 157 3.87 6.98 -11.50
N THR A 158 4.66 7.51 -10.58
CA THR A 158 5.50 8.67 -10.85
C THR A 158 6.77 8.18 -11.57
N PRO A 159 7.15 8.76 -12.72
CA PRO A 159 8.36 8.37 -13.44
C PRO A 159 9.60 8.45 -12.54
N PRO A 160 10.56 7.50 -12.63
CA PRO A 160 11.75 7.48 -11.77
C PRO A 160 12.60 8.77 -11.82
N ASP A 161 12.69 9.41 -12.98
CA ASP A 161 13.39 10.69 -13.14
C ASP A 161 12.67 11.83 -12.39
N LEU A 162 11.33 11.85 -12.38
CA LEU A 162 10.57 12.81 -11.60
C LEU A 162 10.69 12.51 -10.10
N VAL A 163 10.70 11.23 -9.68
CA VAL A 163 10.94 10.84 -8.27
C VAL A 163 12.32 11.35 -7.81
N ALA A 164 13.36 11.18 -8.63
CA ALA A 164 14.71 11.68 -8.32
C ALA A 164 14.73 13.21 -8.17
N ARG A 165 14.03 13.94 -9.03
CA ARG A 165 13.91 15.41 -8.96
C ARG A 165 13.08 15.88 -7.76
N ILE A 166 12.04 15.12 -7.39
CA ILE A 166 11.27 15.37 -6.14
C ILE A 166 12.19 15.20 -4.94
N LEU A 167 12.98 14.12 -4.87
CA LEU A 167 13.95 13.92 -3.80
C LEU A 167 14.97 15.07 -3.73
N GLN A 168 15.54 15.45 -4.88
CA GLN A 168 16.48 16.58 -4.94
C GLN A 168 15.85 17.89 -4.44
N ARG A 169 14.58 18.13 -4.81
CA ARG A 169 13.85 19.31 -4.34
C ARG A 169 13.57 19.26 -2.83
N CYS A 170 13.15 18.10 -2.32
CA CYS A 170 12.96 17.87 -0.88
C CYS A 170 14.26 18.17 -0.11
N THR A 171 15.37 17.58 -0.52
CA THR A 171 16.69 17.78 0.11
C THR A 171 17.09 19.26 0.09
N ALA A 172 16.89 19.97 -1.03
CA ALA A 172 17.21 21.41 -1.12
C ALA A 172 16.36 22.28 -0.19
N CYS A 173 15.16 21.82 0.19
CA CYS A 173 14.24 22.51 1.11
C CYS A 173 14.32 21.99 2.55
N GLY A 174 15.14 20.98 2.85
CA GLY A 174 15.23 20.33 4.16
C GLY A 174 14.02 19.45 4.50
N ALA A 175 13.24 19.03 3.50
CA ALA A 175 12.11 18.14 3.65
C ALA A 175 12.53 16.67 3.51
N LEU A 176 11.89 15.78 4.27
CA LEU A 176 12.01 14.33 4.09
C LEU A 176 11.03 13.85 3.02
N LEU A 177 11.49 13.10 2.01
CA LEU A 177 10.63 12.36 1.09
C LEU A 177 10.32 10.97 1.67
N VAL A 178 9.04 10.65 1.80
CA VAL A 178 8.55 9.30 2.14
C VAL A 178 7.92 8.69 0.90
N LEU A 179 8.52 7.60 0.42
CA LEU A 179 8.05 6.87 -0.74
C LEU A 179 7.39 5.57 -0.29
N ASP A 180 6.09 5.43 -0.51
CA ASP A 180 5.37 4.21 -0.17
C ASP A 180 5.36 3.26 -1.38
N GLU A 181 6.25 2.26 -1.34
CA GLU A 181 6.40 1.21 -2.36
C GLU A 181 5.66 -0.09 -2.00
N CYS A 182 4.66 -0.07 -1.11
CA CYS A 182 3.95 -1.27 -0.65
C CYS A 182 3.27 -2.08 -1.77
N PHE A 183 3.02 -1.48 -2.93
CA PHE A 183 2.43 -2.13 -4.10
C PHE A 183 3.43 -2.34 -5.24
N LEU A 184 4.64 -1.81 -5.13
CA LEU A 184 5.60 -1.82 -6.23
C LEU A 184 6.04 -3.24 -6.61
N ASP A 185 6.22 -4.12 -5.63
CA ASP A 185 6.74 -5.47 -5.84
C ASP A 185 5.80 -6.41 -6.61
N PHE A 186 4.55 -5.99 -6.88
CA PHE A 186 3.66 -6.67 -7.83
C PHE A 186 4.09 -6.51 -9.29
N LEU A 187 4.90 -5.50 -9.60
CA LEU A 187 5.28 -5.18 -10.97
C LEU A 187 6.48 -6.01 -11.42
N PRO A 188 6.46 -6.57 -12.65
CA PRO A 188 7.59 -7.32 -13.18
C PRO A 188 8.89 -6.51 -13.25
N ASP A 189 8.77 -5.21 -13.55
CA ASP A 189 9.86 -4.25 -13.69
C ASP A 189 10.12 -3.42 -12.41
N HIS A 190 9.64 -3.89 -11.23
CA HIS A 190 9.78 -3.19 -9.94
C HIS A 190 11.22 -2.79 -9.61
N ALA A 191 12.21 -3.61 -9.98
CA ALA A 191 13.62 -3.34 -9.74
C ALA A 191 14.13 -2.07 -10.45
N GLN A 192 13.51 -1.69 -11.57
CA GLN A 192 13.83 -0.49 -12.33
C GLN A 192 13.06 0.74 -11.83
N LEU A 193 11.98 0.52 -11.06
CA LEU A 193 11.05 1.55 -10.62
C LEU A 193 11.25 1.93 -9.15
N THR A 194 11.92 1.10 -8.36
CA THR A 194 12.21 1.38 -6.95
C THR A 194 13.19 2.53 -6.78
N ALA A 195 12.95 3.35 -5.76
CA ALA A 195 13.87 4.41 -5.39
C ALA A 195 15.06 3.95 -4.50
N LYS A 196 15.25 2.64 -4.28
CA LYS A 196 16.38 2.13 -3.50
C LYS A 196 17.75 2.65 -3.95
N PRO A 197 18.05 2.79 -5.27
CA PRO A 197 19.32 3.36 -5.71
C PRO A 197 19.55 4.81 -5.24
N LEU A 198 18.50 5.51 -4.82
CA LEU A 198 18.58 6.88 -4.32
C LEU A 198 18.82 6.96 -2.80
N LEU A 199 18.85 5.84 -2.08
CA LEU A 199 19.19 5.82 -0.66
C LEU A 199 20.60 6.40 -0.44
N GLY A 200 20.71 7.38 0.46
CA GLY A 200 21.96 8.09 0.73
C GLY A 200 22.25 9.30 -0.18
N SER A 201 21.45 9.55 -1.21
CA SER A 201 21.58 10.74 -2.06
C SER A 201 20.73 11.94 -1.60
N GLY A 202 19.95 11.75 -0.54
CA GLY A 202 19.07 12.77 0.07
C GLY A 202 18.26 12.19 1.21
N ASP A 203 17.39 13.03 1.80
CA ASP A 203 16.52 12.63 2.91
C ASP A 203 15.34 11.79 2.38
N LEU A 204 15.54 10.47 2.36
CA LEU A 204 14.62 9.49 1.79
C LEU A 204 14.30 8.38 2.79
N LEU A 205 12.98 8.08 2.93
CA LEU A 205 12.49 6.88 3.59
C LEU A 205 11.56 6.13 2.64
N ILE A 206 11.82 4.84 2.42
CA ILE A 206 10.98 3.97 1.59
C ILE A 206 10.20 3.03 2.50
N LEU A 207 8.88 2.93 2.30
CA LEU A 207 8.01 1.99 3.01
C LEU A 207 7.73 0.77 2.14
N LYS A 208 7.80 -0.41 2.74
CA LYS A 208 7.45 -1.69 2.10
C LYS A 208 6.61 -2.56 3.03
N ALA A 209 5.83 -3.48 2.47
CA ALA A 209 4.95 -4.33 3.26
C ALA A 209 4.81 -5.75 2.70
N PHE A 210 4.84 -6.73 3.59
CA PHE A 210 4.48 -8.11 3.27
C PHE A 210 2.97 -8.30 3.10
N THR A 211 2.19 -7.36 3.62
CA THR A 211 0.72 -7.37 3.68
C THR A 211 0.07 -7.73 2.35
N LYS A 212 0.60 -7.17 1.24
CA LYS A 212 -0.08 -7.17 -0.06
C LYS A 212 0.36 -8.34 -0.93
N LEU A 213 1.63 -8.37 -1.31
CA LEU A 213 2.18 -9.36 -2.23
C LEU A 213 2.10 -10.78 -1.68
N TYR A 214 2.38 -10.98 -0.39
CA TYR A 214 2.38 -12.29 0.25
C TYR A 214 1.04 -12.65 0.93
N GLY A 215 -0.03 -11.90 0.71
CA GLY A 215 -1.33 -12.19 1.33
C GLY A 215 -1.32 -12.16 2.87
N MET A 216 -0.39 -11.43 3.49
CA MET A 216 -0.15 -11.42 4.94
C MET A 216 -0.88 -10.29 5.65
N ALA A 217 -2.07 -9.91 5.20
CA ALA A 217 -2.81 -8.77 5.75
C ALA A 217 -3.09 -8.90 7.25
N GLY A 218 -3.46 -10.09 7.70
CA GLY A 218 -3.73 -10.39 9.11
C GLY A 218 -2.48 -10.60 9.97
N VAL A 219 -1.32 -10.89 9.36
CA VAL A 219 -0.04 -11.11 10.07
C VAL A 219 0.59 -9.81 10.54
N ARG A 220 0.34 -8.71 9.83
CA ARG A 220 0.80 -7.35 10.17
C ARG A 220 2.32 -7.21 10.17
N LEU A 221 2.94 -7.24 9.00
CA LEU A 221 4.38 -7.05 8.83
C LEU A 221 4.69 -6.07 7.70
N GLY A 222 5.60 -5.12 7.97
CA GLY A 222 6.17 -4.19 7.01
C GLY A 222 7.55 -3.74 7.46
N TYR A 223 8.22 -2.98 6.62
CA TYR A 223 9.54 -2.43 6.95
C TYR A 223 9.76 -1.09 6.23
N ALA A 224 10.65 -0.29 6.80
CA ALA A 224 11.16 0.94 6.22
C ALA A 224 12.63 0.78 5.86
N LEU A 225 13.04 1.44 4.77
CA LEU A 225 14.42 1.54 4.33
C LEU A 225 14.85 3.01 4.36
N SER A 226 15.97 3.32 5.00
CA SER A 226 16.59 4.65 4.96
C SER A 226 18.09 4.54 5.22
N ALA A 227 18.88 5.40 4.58
CA ALA A 227 20.31 5.56 4.91
C ALA A 227 20.52 6.43 6.17
N ASP A 228 19.49 7.16 6.60
CA ASP A 228 19.49 7.90 7.87
C ASP A 228 19.16 6.95 9.04
N THR A 229 20.20 6.34 9.59
CA THR A 229 20.09 5.43 10.74
C THR A 229 19.61 6.12 12.01
N ALA A 230 19.88 7.43 12.17
CA ALA A 230 19.39 8.21 13.30
C ALA A 230 17.87 8.40 13.23
N LEU A 231 17.31 8.60 12.02
CA LEU A 231 15.88 8.61 11.80
C LEU A 231 15.25 7.27 12.16
N LEU A 232 15.82 6.15 11.68
CA LEU A 232 15.29 4.81 11.98
C LEU A 232 15.34 4.52 13.49
N ASP A 233 16.39 4.94 14.18
CA ASP A 233 16.51 4.81 15.63
C ASP A 233 15.44 5.66 16.36
N ALA A 234 15.24 6.90 15.95
CA ALA A 234 14.16 7.75 16.49
C ALA A 234 12.78 7.12 16.28
N MET A 235 12.51 6.55 15.09
CA MET A 235 11.27 5.83 14.80
C MET A 235 11.11 4.57 15.67
N GLN A 236 12.21 3.84 15.94
CA GLN A 236 12.19 2.69 16.83
C GLN A 236 11.77 3.10 18.25
N HIS A 237 12.23 4.24 18.75
CA HIS A 237 11.95 4.73 20.09
C HIS A 237 10.56 5.36 20.26
N THR A 238 9.89 5.75 19.18
CA THR A 238 8.51 6.30 19.25
C THR A 238 7.42 5.24 19.29
N GLY A 239 7.74 4.00 18.95
CA GLY A 239 6.80 2.88 19.00
C GLY A 239 6.95 2.04 20.27
N GLN A 240 6.05 1.06 20.42
CA GLN A 240 6.21 0.04 21.46
C GLN A 240 7.40 -0.88 21.13
N PRO A 241 8.15 -1.37 22.14
CA PRO A 241 9.02 -2.52 21.95
C PRO A 241 8.16 -3.72 21.52
N TRP A 242 8.71 -4.70 20.85
CA TRP A 242 7.99 -5.92 20.41
C TRP A 242 6.79 -5.67 19.48
N ALA A 243 6.81 -4.62 18.68
CA ALA A 243 5.73 -4.31 17.74
C ALA A 243 5.48 -5.42 16.71
N VAL A 244 6.53 -6.15 16.34
CA VAL A 244 6.46 -7.28 15.41
C VAL A 244 6.48 -8.57 16.20
N SER A 245 5.36 -9.31 16.21
CA SER A 245 5.22 -10.56 16.93
C SER A 245 6.20 -11.64 16.44
N SER A 246 6.52 -12.64 17.29
CA SER A 246 7.35 -13.79 16.88
C SER A 246 6.77 -14.53 15.67
N LEU A 247 5.45 -14.63 15.58
CA LEU A 247 4.76 -15.25 14.43
C LEU A 247 4.93 -14.43 13.15
N ALA A 248 4.87 -13.10 13.26
CA ALA A 248 5.10 -12.22 12.11
C ALA A 248 6.56 -12.24 11.66
N GLN A 249 7.53 -12.31 12.58
CA GLN A 249 8.95 -12.45 12.24
C GLN A 249 9.21 -13.77 11.53
N ALA A 250 8.70 -14.90 12.03
CA ALA A 250 8.80 -16.21 11.39
C ALA A 250 8.14 -16.22 10.00
N ALA A 251 6.96 -15.61 9.87
CA ALA A 251 6.26 -15.45 8.60
C ALA A 251 7.08 -14.64 7.58
N GLY A 252 7.70 -13.54 8.01
CA GLY A 252 8.55 -12.71 7.16
C GLY A 252 9.78 -13.43 6.67
N LEU A 253 10.44 -14.18 7.54
CA LEU A 253 11.58 -15.03 7.17
C LEU A 253 11.21 -16.05 6.09
N ALA A 254 10.08 -16.75 6.25
CA ALA A 254 9.62 -17.71 5.25
C ALA A 254 9.17 -17.05 3.95
N ALA A 255 8.49 -15.92 4.04
CA ALA A 255 7.98 -15.19 2.86
C ALA A 255 9.10 -14.77 1.89
N LEU A 256 10.27 -14.43 2.40
CA LEU A 256 11.42 -14.05 1.57
C LEU A 256 12.00 -15.23 0.75
N ASP A 257 11.67 -16.47 1.08
CA ASP A 257 12.03 -17.67 0.31
C ASP A 257 10.99 -18.05 -0.75
N GLU A 258 9.79 -17.46 -0.70
CA GLU A 258 8.64 -17.80 -1.56
C GLU A 258 8.74 -17.17 -2.96
N THR A 259 9.90 -17.32 -3.62
CA THR A 259 10.16 -16.71 -4.93
C THR A 259 9.21 -17.22 -6.02
N ALA A 260 8.92 -18.52 -6.04
CA ALA A 260 7.98 -19.11 -6.99
C ALA A 260 6.55 -18.58 -6.80
N TYR A 261 6.11 -18.36 -5.56
CA TYR A 261 4.82 -17.75 -5.25
C TYR A 261 4.76 -16.31 -5.77
N VAL A 262 5.81 -15.52 -5.55
CA VAL A 262 5.87 -14.13 -6.04
C VAL A 262 5.73 -14.08 -7.56
N GLU A 263 6.43 -14.94 -8.29
CA GLU A 263 6.34 -15.01 -9.75
C GLU A 263 4.94 -15.44 -10.21
N GLN A 264 4.30 -16.38 -9.52
CA GLN A 264 2.90 -16.78 -9.82
C GLN A 264 1.93 -15.61 -9.61
N VAL A 265 2.08 -14.83 -8.53
CA VAL A 265 1.24 -13.64 -8.27
C VAL A 265 1.45 -12.60 -9.37
N ARG A 266 2.70 -12.30 -9.73
CA ARG A 266 3.02 -11.35 -10.81
C ARG A 266 2.43 -11.78 -12.14
N ALA A 267 2.60 -13.04 -12.51
CA ALA A 267 2.03 -13.59 -13.74
C ALA A 267 0.50 -13.52 -13.76
N LEU A 268 -0.15 -13.85 -12.64
CA LEU A 268 -1.60 -13.76 -12.51
C LEU A 268 -2.08 -12.31 -12.69
N ILE A 269 -1.48 -11.36 -11.98
CA ILE A 269 -1.87 -9.94 -12.08
C ILE A 269 -1.62 -9.40 -13.50
N ALA A 270 -0.49 -9.72 -14.12
CA ALA A 270 -0.17 -9.31 -15.48
C ALA A 270 -1.18 -9.84 -16.51
N ALA A 271 -1.67 -11.08 -16.33
CA ALA A 271 -2.68 -11.68 -17.18
C ALA A 271 -4.09 -11.13 -16.92
N GLN A 272 -4.49 -11.04 -15.65
CA GLN A 272 -5.88 -10.76 -15.29
C GLN A 272 -6.25 -9.28 -15.31
N ARG A 273 -5.29 -8.40 -14.98
CA ARG A 273 -5.54 -6.97 -14.93
C ARG A 273 -6.06 -6.38 -16.26
N PRO A 274 -5.44 -6.62 -17.43
CA PRO A 274 -5.95 -6.11 -18.70
C PRO A 274 -7.30 -6.70 -19.08
N LEU A 275 -7.57 -7.96 -18.74
CA LEU A 275 -8.86 -8.61 -19.01
C LEU A 275 -9.98 -7.98 -18.19
N LEU A 276 -9.74 -7.76 -16.88
CA LEU A 276 -10.70 -7.10 -16.01
C LEU A 276 -10.95 -5.65 -16.47
N ALA A 277 -9.90 -4.90 -16.82
CA ALA A 277 -10.03 -3.54 -17.33
C ALA A 277 -10.86 -3.49 -18.63
N SER A 278 -10.60 -4.41 -19.56
CA SER A 278 -11.34 -4.52 -20.81
C SER A 278 -12.83 -4.86 -20.56
N GLY A 279 -13.10 -5.80 -19.65
CA GLY A 279 -14.47 -6.18 -19.29
C GLY A 279 -15.26 -5.00 -18.68
N LEU A 280 -14.64 -4.25 -17.77
CA LEU A 280 -15.23 -3.04 -17.19
C LEU A 280 -15.53 -1.98 -18.27
N ARG A 281 -14.60 -1.75 -19.21
CA ARG A 281 -14.80 -0.80 -20.32
C ARG A 281 -15.90 -1.25 -21.27
N ALA A 282 -16.02 -2.55 -21.52
CA ALA A 282 -17.12 -3.11 -22.35
C ALA A 282 -18.51 -2.87 -21.74
N LEU A 283 -18.60 -2.71 -20.42
CA LEU A 283 -19.80 -2.28 -19.70
C LEU A 283 -20.03 -0.76 -19.71
N GLY A 284 -19.24 0.01 -20.44
CA GLY A 284 -19.36 1.47 -20.56
C GLY A 284 -18.71 2.24 -19.40
N LEU A 285 -17.93 1.60 -18.53
CA LEU A 285 -17.30 2.26 -17.38
C LEU A 285 -15.96 2.90 -17.81
N ARG A 286 -15.66 4.09 -17.26
CA ARG A 286 -14.35 4.72 -17.40
C ARG A 286 -13.37 4.01 -16.45
N VAL A 287 -12.32 3.40 -16.98
CA VAL A 287 -11.28 2.70 -16.20
C VAL A 287 -9.94 3.35 -16.43
N LEU A 288 -9.21 3.67 -15.35
CA LEU A 288 -7.88 4.26 -15.42
C LEU A 288 -6.81 3.19 -15.72
N ASP A 289 -5.80 3.60 -16.49
CA ASP A 289 -4.64 2.77 -16.82
C ASP A 289 -3.52 2.89 -15.77
N GLY A 290 -3.81 2.47 -14.54
CA GLY A 290 -2.80 2.35 -13.47
C GLY A 290 -1.98 1.06 -13.61
N ARG A 291 -0.98 0.82 -12.75
CA ARG A 291 -0.06 -0.33 -12.83
C ARG A 291 -0.14 -1.32 -11.67
N ALA A 292 -0.87 -0.99 -10.61
CA ALA A 292 -0.99 -1.83 -9.42
C ALA A 292 -1.87 -3.09 -9.61
N ASN A 293 -1.98 -3.91 -8.57
CA ASN A 293 -2.86 -5.06 -8.51
C ASN A 293 -4.35 -4.69 -8.26
N TYR A 294 -4.73 -3.49 -8.67
CA TYR A 294 -6.10 -2.96 -8.61
C TYR A 294 -6.35 -2.00 -9.76
N LEU A 295 -7.62 -1.69 -9.96
CA LEU A 295 -8.09 -0.71 -10.95
C LEU A 295 -8.95 0.33 -10.25
N LEU A 296 -8.78 1.62 -10.62
CA LEU A 296 -9.71 2.69 -10.29
C LEU A 296 -10.62 2.93 -11.49
N PHE A 297 -11.93 3.02 -11.25
CA PHE A 297 -12.91 3.24 -12.31
C PHE A 297 -14.08 4.08 -11.82
N GLN A 298 -14.84 4.67 -12.75
CA GLN A 298 -16.08 5.39 -12.48
C GLN A 298 -17.30 4.54 -12.83
N GLY A 299 -18.33 4.61 -11.97
CA GLY A 299 -19.64 4.00 -12.16
C GLY A 299 -20.71 4.81 -11.43
N PRO A 300 -21.99 4.42 -11.52
CA PRO A 300 -23.08 5.06 -10.77
C PRO A 300 -22.79 5.08 -9.25
N GLU A 301 -23.15 6.15 -8.55
CA GLU A 301 -22.90 6.29 -7.10
C GLU A 301 -23.57 5.19 -6.27
N THR A 302 -24.66 4.58 -6.77
CA THR A 302 -25.36 3.47 -6.13
C THR A 302 -24.71 2.11 -6.36
N LEU A 303 -23.72 2.01 -7.26
CA LEU A 303 -23.12 0.74 -7.71
C LEU A 303 -22.57 -0.09 -6.55
N GLY A 304 -21.85 0.54 -5.64
CA GLY A 304 -21.25 -0.14 -4.49
C GLY A 304 -22.27 -0.83 -3.60
N GLU A 305 -23.37 -0.16 -3.29
CA GLU A 305 -24.45 -0.73 -2.46
C GLU A 305 -25.19 -1.83 -3.22
N THR A 306 -25.50 -1.63 -4.49
CA THR A 306 -26.19 -2.62 -5.33
C THR A 306 -25.40 -3.93 -5.42
N LEU A 307 -24.08 -3.85 -5.63
CA LEU A 307 -23.20 -5.02 -5.66
C LEU A 307 -23.07 -5.68 -4.29
N ARG A 308 -23.01 -4.89 -3.22
CA ARG A 308 -22.95 -5.38 -1.84
C ARG A 308 -24.14 -6.30 -1.52
N GLN A 309 -25.35 -5.93 -1.93
CA GLN A 309 -26.55 -6.75 -1.76
C GLN A 309 -26.47 -8.06 -2.56
N LYS A 310 -25.82 -8.03 -3.73
CA LYS A 310 -25.59 -9.21 -4.59
C LYS A 310 -24.41 -10.10 -4.11
N GLY A 311 -23.70 -9.73 -3.05
CA GLY A 311 -22.60 -10.53 -2.50
C GLY A 311 -21.22 -10.15 -3.02
N VAL A 312 -21.08 -9.01 -3.68
CA VAL A 312 -19.80 -8.49 -4.19
C VAL A 312 -19.48 -7.17 -3.51
N VAL A 313 -18.28 -7.03 -2.98
CA VAL A 313 -17.84 -5.80 -2.29
C VAL A 313 -16.73 -5.10 -3.05
N LEU A 314 -16.99 -3.86 -3.46
CA LEU A 314 -16.02 -2.92 -4.02
C LEU A 314 -15.55 -1.92 -2.97
N ARG A 315 -14.42 -1.26 -3.20
CA ARG A 315 -13.99 -0.12 -2.42
C ARG A 315 -14.56 1.18 -3.00
N SER A 316 -15.57 1.77 -2.36
CA SER A 316 -15.98 3.15 -2.66
C SER A 316 -14.84 4.12 -2.34
N CYS A 317 -14.53 5.01 -3.26
CA CYS A 317 -13.47 6.01 -3.09
C CYS A 317 -14.03 7.41 -2.74
N ALA A 318 -15.30 7.53 -2.37
CA ALA A 318 -15.96 8.79 -2.02
C ALA A 318 -15.28 9.56 -0.88
N ASN A 319 -14.55 8.87 0.00
CA ASN A 319 -13.84 9.47 1.11
C ASN A 319 -12.40 9.93 0.78
N TYR A 320 -11.94 9.75 -0.46
CA TYR A 320 -10.64 10.25 -0.88
C TYR A 320 -10.77 11.71 -1.36
N PRO A 321 -10.04 12.67 -0.79
CA PRO A 321 -9.99 14.02 -1.32
C PRO A 321 -9.65 14.03 -2.82
N GLY A 322 -10.43 14.75 -3.62
CA GLY A 322 -10.29 14.79 -5.09
C GLY A 322 -11.10 13.72 -5.84
N LEU A 323 -11.82 12.84 -5.13
CA LEU A 323 -12.78 11.88 -5.69
C LEU A 323 -14.18 12.10 -5.11
N ASP A 324 -15.18 11.56 -5.79
CA ASP A 324 -16.60 11.59 -5.38
C ASP A 324 -17.19 10.17 -5.27
N GLY A 325 -18.50 10.07 -5.06
CA GLY A 325 -19.23 8.81 -4.90
C GLY A 325 -19.27 7.93 -6.14
N SER A 326 -18.91 8.47 -7.31
CA SER A 326 -18.86 7.72 -8.57
C SER A 326 -17.57 6.88 -8.74
N TRP A 327 -16.55 7.10 -7.91
CA TRP A 327 -15.26 6.41 -8.03
C TRP A 327 -15.19 5.17 -7.16
N TYR A 328 -14.75 4.08 -7.79
CA TYR A 328 -14.58 2.77 -7.17
C TYR A 328 -13.20 2.19 -7.47
N ARG A 329 -12.62 1.52 -6.48
CA ARG A 329 -11.42 0.71 -6.67
C ARG A 329 -11.79 -0.76 -6.53
N THR A 330 -11.34 -1.59 -7.50
CA THR A 330 -11.46 -3.04 -7.48
C THR A 330 -10.08 -3.69 -7.46
N ALA A 331 -9.87 -4.69 -6.61
CA ALA A 331 -8.67 -5.53 -6.68
C ALA A 331 -8.70 -6.39 -7.97
N VAL A 332 -7.53 -6.75 -8.47
CA VAL A 332 -7.38 -7.80 -9.49
C VAL A 332 -7.27 -9.13 -8.75
N ARG A 333 -8.18 -10.05 -9.05
CA ARG A 333 -8.26 -11.36 -8.40
C ARG A 333 -8.03 -12.51 -9.40
N THR A 334 -8.38 -13.75 -9.03
CA THR A 334 -8.31 -14.90 -9.94
C THR A 334 -9.24 -14.73 -11.13
N ALA A 335 -9.00 -15.48 -12.23
CA ALA A 335 -9.82 -15.42 -13.43
C ALA A 335 -11.32 -15.66 -13.13
N ALA A 336 -11.62 -16.72 -12.35
CA ALA A 336 -12.99 -17.06 -11.99
C ALA A 336 -13.68 -15.96 -11.16
N GLU A 337 -12.97 -15.36 -10.20
CA GLU A 337 -13.52 -14.27 -9.39
C GLU A 337 -13.74 -12.99 -10.22
N ASN A 338 -12.81 -12.64 -11.09
CA ASN A 338 -12.95 -11.49 -12.00
C ASN A 338 -14.13 -11.68 -12.98
N GLU A 339 -14.29 -12.88 -13.52
CA GLU A 339 -15.42 -13.22 -14.38
C GLU A 339 -16.76 -13.10 -13.64
N GLN A 340 -16.83 -13.60 -12.40
CA GLN A 340 -18.01 -13.45 -11.55
C GLN A 340 -18.33 -11.97 -11.26
N LEU A 341 -17.33 -11.12 -11.01
CA LEU A 341 -17.53 -9.67 -10.85
C LEU A 341 -18.14 -9.08 -12.13
N LEU A 342 -17.55 -9.36 -13.30
CA LEU A 342 -18.04 -8.84 -14.59
C LEU A 342 -19.45 -9.31 -14.92
N GLN A 343 -19.77 -10.58 -14.63
CA GLN A 343 -21.12 -11.11 -14.80
C GLN A 343 -22.11 -10.38 -13.87
N THR A 344 -21.78 -10.22 -12.59
CA THR A 344 -22.66 -9.51 -11.64
C THR A 344 -22.88 -8.05 -12.05
N LEU A 345 -21.82 -7.37 -12.56
CA LEU A 345 -21.94 -6.01 -13.11
C LEU A 345 -22.85 -5.97 -14.34
N SER A 346 -22.72 -6.94 -15.27
CA SER A 346 -23.58 -7.03 -16.45
C SER A 346 -25.06 -7.16 -16.07
N GLU A 347 -25.38 -7.96 -15.05
CA GLU A 347 -26.75 -8.07 -14.52
C GLU A 347 -27.27 -6.77 -13.87
N VAL A 348 -26.38 -5.93 -13.34
CA VAL A 348 -26.77 -4.64 -12.72
C VAL A 348 -27.04 -3.60 -13.80
N PHE A 349 -26.37 -3.67 -14.95
CA PHE A 349 -26.51 -2.70 -16.04
C PHE A 349 -27.52 -3.14 -17.13
N SER A 350 -28.07 -4.36 -17.04
CA SER A 350 -29.16 -4.85 -17.91
C SER A 350 -30.52 -4.37 -17.42
#